data_9872f47895fac3ece1575a617f51eab8
#
_entry.id   9872f47895fac3ece1575a617f51eab8
#
_cell.length_a   1.000
_cell.length_b   1.000
_cell.length_c   1.000
_cell.angle_alpha   90.00
_cell.angle_beta   90.00
_cell.angle_gamma   90.00
#
_symmetry.space_group_name_H-M   'P 1'
#
loop_
_entity.id
_entity.type
_entity.pdbx_description
1 polymer ?
#
loop_
_entity_poly.entity_id
_entity_poly.type
_entity_poly.pdbx_seq_one_letter_code
_entity_poly.pdbx_strand_id
1 'polypeptide(L)'
;MNDLFVVSVAEVALFDPSTDVLIGVAKANTDTSITSSIDTNEIRAGKGNEKVYEYKHSRVVDLAMTSAAFEYQLLALQTGNAIQTGSEDLYQFGECVVLDETGAGTLAKSAVNNVVFARHNGTTYSAVPSGVDNKNVTFAALAGKTIEVYYQSSIPNVEKISITGAGIPKIVKAVLNADIGDNTGIIGKLQIIIPRLQLNGSIEIAMTPDGVSSTNLGGTALAYASGCGDSLYAELMVSITGHNVVYTALAATPATIALGVNDTQVLSVYGLRGAQYAPVLLANADLTFTSETPATATVSASGVIKGLVAGTTYVTVELDDIFDVVKVVVS
;
A
#
# COMPACT_ATOMS: atom_id res chain seq x y z
N MET A 1 23.43 9.19 -14.69
CA MET A 1 22.08 8.89 -14.10
C MET A 1 22.07 9.63 -12.80
N ASN A 2 21.15 10.58 -12.60
CA ASN A 2 21.06 11.26 -11.31
C ASN A 2 20.60 10.25 -10.25
N ASP A 3 21.14 10.36 -9.05
CA ASP A 3 20.69 9.51 -7.94
C ASP A 3 19.23 9.82 -7.61
N LEU A 4 18.42 8.79 -7.48
CA LEU A 4 17.00 8.87 -7.13
C LEU A 4 16.85 8.60 -5.65
N PHE A 5 16.07 9.42 -4.96
CA PHE A 5 15.79 9.32 -3.55
C PHE A 5 14.27 9.22 -3.32
N VAL A 6 13.84 8.38 -2.41
CA VAL A 6 12.48 8.45 -1.86
C VAL A 6 12.49 9.56 -0.82
N VAL A 7 11.74 10.63 -1.08
CA VAL A 7 11.81 11.89 -0.31
C VAL A 7 10.62 12.11 0.61
N SER A 8 9.62 11.22 0.57
CA SER A 8 8.45 11.30 1.45
C SER A 8 8.13 9.94 2.08
N VAL A 9 7.39 9.98 3.20
CA VAL A 9 6.74 8.78 3.74
C VAL A 9 5.56 8.43 2.83
N ALA A 10 5.30 7.13 2.62
CA ALA A 10 4.24 6.72 1.74
C ALA A 10 2.85 6.98 2.33
N GLU A 11 1.93 7.49 1.53
CA GLU A 11 0.49 7.37 1.76
C GLU A 11 0.07 5.93 1.46
N VAL A 12 -0.84 5.37 2.26
CA VAL A 12 -1.30 3.99 2.10
C VAL A 12 -2.80 3.96 1.92
N ALA A 13 -3.25 3.41 0.80
CA ALA A 13 -4.65 3.14 0.52
C ALA A 13 -4.92 1.64 0.58
N LEU A 14 -5.99 1.25 1.28
CA LEU A 14 -6.41 -0.13 1.45
C LEU A 14 -7.71 -0.37 0.67
N PHE A 15 -7.73 -1.44 -0.10
CA PHE A 15 -8.86 -1.85 -0.93
C PHE A 15 -9.29 -3.27 -0.60
N ASP A 16 -10.55 -3.58 -0.88
CA ASP A 16 -11.03 -4.96 -0.90
C ASP A 16 -10.37 -5.71 -2.08
N PRO A 17 -9.70 -6.84 -1.83
CA PRO A 17 -8.93 -7.52 -2.87
C PRO A 17 -9.79 -8.19 -3.96
N SER A 18 -11.11 -8.32 -3.73
CA SER A 18 -12.04 -8.97 -4.67
C SER A 18 -12.85 -7.97 -5.49
N THR A 19 -13.16 -6.81 -4.94
CA THR A 19 -14.03 -5.80 -5.56
C THR A 19 -13.30 -4.53 -5.97
N ASP A 20 -12.04 -4.36 -5.53
CA ASP A 20 -11.24 -3.13 -5.70
C ASP A 20 -11.91 -1.86 -5.09
N VAL A 21 -12.85 -2.05 -4.16
CA VAL A 21 -13.49 -0.93 -3.45
C VAL A 21 -12.54 -0.41 -2.39
N LEU A 22 -12.34 0.91 -2.36
CA LEU A 22 -11.55 1.58 -1.32
C LEU A 22 -12.18 1.41 0.06
N ILE A 23 -11.41 0.89 1.01
CA ILE A 23 -11.85 0.67 2.39
C ILE A 23 -11.37 1.81 3.29
N GLY A 24 -10.12 2.25 3.13
CA GLY A 24 -9.54 3.30 3.96
C GLY A 24 -8.24 3.85 3.39
N VAL A 25 -7.85 5.02 3.86
CA VAL A 25 -6.61 5.70 3.43
C VAL A 25 -5.91 6.25 4.65
N ALA A 26 -4.64 5.90 4.84
CA ALA A 26 -3.76 6.48 5.84
C ALA A 26 -2.84 7.51 5.17
N LYS A 27 -3.01 8.79 5.51
CA LYS A 27 -2.24 9.92 4.94
C LYS A 27 -1.26 10.53 5.93
N ALA A 28 -1.54 10.43 7.22
CA ALA A 28 -0.72 11.02 8.27
C ALA A 28 0.37 10.05 8.78
N ASN A 29 0.99 9.31 7.87
CA ASN A 29 2.02 8.35 8.24
C ASN A 29 3.31 9.06 8.63
N THR A 30 3.92 8.61 9.72
CA THR A 30 5.23 9.07 10.19
C THR A 30 6.34 8.13 9.78
N ASP A 31 6.00 6.87 9.54
CA ASP A 31 6.91 5.86 9.05
C ASP A 31 6.17 4.83 8.19
N THR A 32 6.80 4.35 7.14
CA THR A 32 6.29 3.26 6.29
C THR A 32 7.47 2.46 5.78
N SER A 33 7.45 1.17 6.03
CA SER A 33 8.52 0.27 5.59
C SER A 33 7.98 -0.99 4.92
N ILE A 34 8.66 -1.43 3.88
CA ILE A 34 8.44 -2.71 3.23
C ILE A 34 9.72 -3.51 3.31
N THR A 35 9.64 -4.69 3.89
CA THR A 35 10.77 -5.60 4.04
C THR A 35 10.53 -6.86 3.21
N SER A 36 11.50 -7.23 2.38
CA SER A 36 11.47 -8.50 1.65
C SER A 36 12.63 -9.36 2.11
N SER A 37 12.33 -10.55 2.60
CA SER A 37 13.30 -11.56 3.00
C SER A 37 13.08 -12.86 2.22
N ILE A 38 14.12 -13.69 2.18
CA ILE A 38 14.06 -15.02 1.57
C ILE A 38 14.88 -15.97 2.42
N ASP A 39 14.30 -17.09 2.76
CA ASP A 39 14.99 -18.12 3.54
C ASP A 39 16.03 -18.84 2.69
N THR A 40 17.10 -19.26 3.35
CA THR A 40 18.23 -19.90 2.71
C THR A 40 18.54 -21.20 3.43
N ASN A 41 18.60 -22.31 2.70
CA ASN A 41 19.10 -23.58 3.19
C ASN A 41 20.48 -23.89 2.57
N GLU A 42 21.39 -24.33 3.42
CA GLU A 42 22.74 -24.71 3.01
C GLU A 42 22.91 -26.23 3.06
N ILE A 43 23.49 -26.78 2.01
CA ILE A 43 23.95 -28.17 1.99
C ILE A 43 25.46 -28.15 2.25
N ARG A 44 25.87 -28.83 3.31
CA ARG A 44 27.25 -28.94 3.73
C ARG A 44 27.70 -30.41 3.61
N ALA A 45 28.91 -30.65 3.12
CA ALA A 45 29.47 -31.99 2.92
C ALA A 45 31.00 -32.03 3.07
N GLY A 46 31.54 -33.26 3.15
CA GLY A 46 32.98 -33.46 3.28
C GLY A 46 33.51 -33.42 4.71
N LYS A 47 34.79 -33.76 4.89
CA LYS A 47 35.47 -33.88 6.20
C LYS A 47 35.58 -32.55 6.96
N GLY A 48 35.52 -31.40 6.25
CA GLY A 48 35.55 -30.05 6.80
C GLY A 48 34.16 -29.43 7.00
N ASN A 49 33.06 -30.16 6.72
CA ASN A 49 31.69 -29.63 6.74
C ASN A 49 31.55 -28.34 5.91
N GLU A 50 32.17 -28.32 4.73
CA GLU A 50 32.19 -27.18 3.84
C GLU A 50 30.82 -26.96 3.19
N LYS A 51 30.47 -25.69 2.92
CA LYS A 51 29.24 -25.31 2.19
C LYS A 51 29.43 -25.70 0.72
N VAL A 52 28.63 -26.69 0.27
CA VAL A 52 28.68 -27.21 -1.11
C VAL A 52 27.63 -26.55 -1.99
N TYR A 53 26.46 -26.25 -1.42
CA TYR A 53 25.35 -25.67 -2.17
C TYR A 53 24.45 -24.83 -1.25
N GLU A 54 23.82 -23.82 -1.82
CA GLU A 54 22.82 -22.98 -1.16
C GLU A 54 21.61 -22.84 -2.06
N TYR A 55 20.43 -23.08 -1.51
CA TYR A 55 19.20 -22.78 -2.23
C TYR A 55 18.28 -21.87 -1.38
N LYS A 56 17.62 -20.99 -2.09
CA LYS A 56 16.73 -19.97 -1.53
C LYS A 56 15.27 -20.39 -1.72
N HIS A 57 14.47 -20.20 -0.69
CA HIS A 57 13.04 -20.52 -0.68
C HIS A 57 12.26 -19.58 0.24
N SER A 58 10.94 -19.72 0.27
CA SER A 58 10.06 -19.03 1.23
C SER A 58 10.26 -17.50 1.28
N ARG A 59 9.95 -16.83 0.17
CA ARG A 59 9.95 -15.36 0.16
C ARG A 59 8.86 -14.84 1.05
N VAL A 60 9.20 -13.88 1.93
CA VAL A 60 8.29 -13.14 2.78
C VAL A 60 8.40 -11.66 2.44
N VAL A 61 7.27 -10.98 2.36
CA VAL A 61 7.20 -9.52 2.17
C VAL A 61 6.28 -8.97 3.25
N ASP A 62 6.84 -8.14 4.11
CA ASP A 62 6.12 -7.52 5.21
C ASP A 62 5.98 -6.02 4.98
N LEU A 63 4.80 -5.49 5.33
CA LEU A 63 4.50 -4.08 5.41
C LEU A 63 4.37 -3.69 6.88
N ALA A 64 5.01 -2.61 7.27
CA ALA A 64 4.77 -1.94 8.55
C ALA A 64 4.60 -0.44 8.32
N MET A 65 3.63 0.17 8.99
CA MET A 65 3.42 1.61 8.97
C MET A 65 2.98 2.12 10.35
N THR A 66 3.34 3.37 10.61
CA THR A 66 2.91 4.11 11.79
C THR A 66 2.23 5.39 11.32
N SER A 67 0.99 5.61 11.75
CA SER A 67 0.21 6.81 11.46
C SER A 67 0.09 7.68 12.72
N ALA A 68 0.27 8.98 12.56
CA ALA A 68 -0.01 9.97 13.61
C ALA A 68 -1.52 10.24 13.79
N ALA A 69 -2.34 9.81 12.84
CA ALA A 69 -3.79 9.91 12.94
C ALA A 69 -4.38 8.65 13.58
N PHE A 70 -5.44 8.85 14.36
CA PHE A 70 -6.25 7.76 14.88
C PHE A 70 -7.24 7.29 13.80
N GLU A 71 -6.84 6.27 13.06
CA GLU A 71 -7.60 5.72 11.94
C GLU A 71 -8.53 4.58 12.42
N TYR A 72 -9.74 4.94 12.87
CA TYR A 72 -10.67 3.99 13.47
C TYR A 72 -11.06 2.83 12.54
N GLN A 73 -11.17 3.10 11.23
CA GLN A 73 -11.46 2.07 10.23
C GLN A 73 -10.32 1.06 10.08
N LEU A 74 -9.06 1.51 10.18
CA LEU A 74 -7.89 0.62 10.12
C LEU A 74 -7.84 -0.31 11.32
N LEU A 75 -8.24 0.18 12.51
CA LEU A 75 -8.35 -0.66 13.71
C LEU A 75 -9.39 -1.77 13.53
N ALA A 76 -10.54 -1.47 12.90
CA ALA A 76 -11.55 -2.47 12.60
C ALA A 76 -11.03 -3.57 11.67
N LEU A 77 -10.23 -3.21 10.66
CA LEU A 77 -9.59 -4.17 9.76
C LEU A 77 -8.57 -5.06 10.48
N GLN A 78 -7.76 -4.47 11.38
CA GLN A 78 -6.78 -5.20 12.18
C GLN A 78 -7.45 -6.18 13.14
N THR A 79 -8.52 -5.76 13.81
CA THR A 79 -9.27 -6.64 14.74
C THR A 79 -10.09 -7.70 14.02
N GLY A 80 -10.40 -7.49 12.74
CA GLY A 80 -11.32 -8.34 11.98
C GLY A 80 -12.79 -8.18 12.36
N ASN A 81 -13.12 -7.23 13.25
CA ASN A 81 -14.47 -6.99 13.73
C ASN A 81 -15.07 -5.76 13.04
N ALA A 82 -16.38 -5.78 12.83
CA ALA A 82 -17.08 -4.65 12.23
C ALA A 82 -17.27 -3.51 13.26
N ILE A 83 -17.28 -2.28 12.77
CA ILE A 83 -17.70 -1.12 13.53
C ILE A 83 -19.23 -1.23 13.72
N GLN A 84 -19.66 -1.22 14.96
CA GLN A 84 -21.07 -1.19 15.34
C GLN A 84 -21.46 0.22 15.74
N THR A 85 -22.59 0.73 15.23
CA THR A 85 -23.10 2.05 15.60
C THR A 85 -24.42 1.87 16.36
N GLY A 86 -24.53 2.47 17.52
CA GLY A 86 -25.73 2.35 18.36
C GLY A 86 -25.70 3.27 19.57
N SER A 87 -26.68 3.09 20.46
CA SER A 87 -26.64 3.71 21.77
C SER A 87 -25.84 2.82 22.72
N GLU A 88 -24.83 3.39 23.37
CA GLU A 88 -23.94 2.70 24.30
C GLU A 88 -23.85 3.46 25.62
N ASP A 89 -23.66 2.71 26.70
CA ASP A 89 -23.49 3.29 28.02
C ASP A 89 -22.03 3.64 28.25
N LEU A 90 -21.74 4.97 28.18
CA LEU A 90 -20.40 5.49 28.38
C LEU A 90 -20.21 6.06 29.78
N TYR A 91 -19.02 5.85 30.34
CA TYR A 91 -18.65 6.48 31.61
C TYR A 91 -18.43 7.97 31.43
N GLN A 92 -19.07 8.77 32.26
CA GLN A 92 -18.80 10.22 32.43
C GLN A 92 -17.76 10.36 33.53
N PHE A 93 -16.70 11.11 33.23
CA PHE A 93 -15.55 11.28 34.13
C PHE A 93 -15.41 12.72 34.59
N GLY A 94 -15.34 12.92 35.92
CA GLY A 94 -14.95 14.21 36.49
C GLY A 94 -15.91 15.36 36.24
N GLU A 95 -17.22 15.08 36.09
CA GLU A 95 -18.22 16.14 36.02
C GLU A 95 -18.29 16.86 37.37
N CYS A 96 -18.10 18.18 37.37
CA CYS A 96 -18.21 18.98 38.57
C CYS A 96 -19.67 19.31 38.88
N VAL A 97 -20.13 18.86 40.04
CA VAL A 97 -21.50 19.15 40.56
C VAL A 97 -21.43 19.93 41.85
N VAL A 98 -22.17 21.04 41.92
CA VAL A 98 -22.34 21.83 43.15
C VAL A 98 -23.54 21.29 43.90
N LEU A 99 -23.30 20.83 45.13
CA LEU A 99 -24.36 20.35 46.02
C LEU A 99 -24.96 21.50 46.84
N ASP A 100 -26.27 21.43 47.04
CA ASP A 100 -26.99 22.34 47.90
C ASP A 100 -26.74 22.04 49.41
N GLU A 101 -27.42 22.77 50.30
CA GLU A 101 -27.30 22.60 51.77
C GLU A 101 -27.83 21.23 52.26
N THR A 102 -28.59 20.52 51.45
CA THR A 102 -29.08 19.18 51.72
C THR A 102 -28.20 18.07 51.14
N GLY A 103 -27.19 18.45 50.34
CA GLY A 103 -26.32 17.54 49.60
C GLY A 103 -26.91 17.07 48.28
N ALA A 104 -27.97 17.71 47.79
CA ALA A 104 -28.58 17.39 46.50
C ALA A 104 -27.87 18.13 45.36
N GLY A 105 -27.75 17.45 44.21
CA GLY A 105 -27.15 17.98 42.99
C GLY A 105 -27.78 17.36 41.75
N THR A 106 -27.54 17.98 40.59
CA THR A 106 -28.09 17.56 39.31
C THR A 106 -26.99 17.24 38.33
N LEU A 107 -27.05 16.05 37.73
CA LEU A 107 -26.13 15.57 36.67
C LEU A 107 -26.48 16.21 35.34
N ALA A 108 -25.48 16.43 34.48
CA ALA A 108 -25.68 16.94 33.13
C ALA A 108 -26.45 15.93 32.27
N LYS A 109 -26.20 14.62 32.44
CA LYS A 109 -26.86 13.55 31.71
C LYS A 109 -27.55 12.57 32.66
N SER A 110 -28.53 11.82 32.12
CA SER A 110 -29.20 10.76 32.90
C SER A 110 -28.25 9.61 33.22
N ALA A 111 -28.18 9.23 34.47
CA ALA A 111 -27.44 8.04 34.88
C ALA A 111 -28.24 6.77 34.52
N VAL A 112 -27.60 5.78 33.90
CA VAL A 112 -28.21 4.49 33.52
C VAL A 112 -27.94 3.38 34.50
N ASN A 113 -26.92 3.52 35.35
CA ASN A 113 -26.65 2.58 36.45
C ASN A 113 -27.37 3.02 37.74
N ASN A 114 -27.45 2.11 38.69
CA ASN A 114 -28.10 2.39 39.97
C ASN A 114 -27.17 3.09 40.99
N VAL A 115 -25.98 3.50 40.59
CA VAL A 115 -24.99 4.14 41.46
C VAL A 115 -24.23 5.22 40.71
N VAL A 116 -24.13 6.39 41.37
CA VAL A 116 -23.26 7.52 40.99
C VAL A 116 -22.17 7.62 42.04
N PHE A 117 -20.92 7.66 41.62
CA PHE A 117 -19.78 7.83 42.51
C PHE A 117 -19.37 9.32 42.54
N ALA A 118 -19.06 9.82 43.71
CA ALA A 118 -18.50 11.14 43.92
C ALA A 118 -17.11 11.02 44.57
N ARG A 119 -16.20 11.88 44.19
CA ARG A 119 -14.87 11.99 44.83
C ARG A 119 -14.71 13.38 45.44
N HIS A 120 -14.33 13.42 46.73
CA HIS A 120 -14.03 14.65 47.44
C HIS A 120 -12.89 14.40 48.45
N ASN A 121 -11.83 15.21 48.38
CA ASN A 121 -10.67 15.11 49.27
C ASN A 121 -10.10 13.67 49.42
N GLY A 122 -10.00 12.95 48.29
CA GLY A 122 -9.43 11.59 48.27
C GLY A 122 -10.41 10.48 48.72
N THR A 123 -11.60 10.83 49.21
CA THR A 123 -12.62 9.86 49.66
C THR A 123 -13.68 9.69 48.56
N THR A 124 -14.12 8.43 48.33
CA THR A 124 -15.19 8.10 47.38
C THR A 124 -16.50 7.86 48.13
N TYR A 125 -17.56 8.46 47.60
CA TYR A 125 -18.92 8.36 48.09
C TYR A 125 -19.79 7.79 46.96
N SER A 126 -20.89 7.11 47.35
CA SER A 126 -21.86 6.58 46.36
C SER A 126 -23.27 7.06 46.68
N ALA A 127 -24.07 7.29 45.66
CA ALA A 127 -25.48 7.59 45.79
C ALA A 127 -26.28 6.92 44.67
N VAL A 128 -27.55 6.64 44.93
CA VAL A 128 -28.48 6.14 43.95
C VAL A 128 -29.06 7.34 43.19
N PRO A 129 -28.98 7.36 41.87
CA PRO A 129 -29.59 8.46 41.08
C PRO A 129 -31.11 8.41 41.22
N SER A 130 -31.75 9.57 41.21
CA SER A 130 -33.20 9.72 41.43
C SER A 130 -33.76 10.86 40.59
N GLY A 131 -35.11 11.00 40.66
CA GLY A 131 -35.81 12.04 39.94
C GLY A 131 -36.20 11.67 38.52
N VAL A 132 -36.68 12.66 37.77
CA VAL A 132 -37.00 12.51 36.37
C VAL A 132 -35.66 12.28 35.59
N ASP A 133 -35.66 11.25 34.80
CA ASP A 133 -34.47 10.90 34.00
C ASP A 133 -33.21 10.55 34.80
N ASN A 134 -33.31 10.14 36.07
CA ASN A 134 -32.16 9.77 36.91
C ASN A 134 -31.01 10.79 36.93
N LYS A 135 -31.35 12.09 36.92
CA LYS A 135 -30.36 13.18 36.96
C LYS A 135 -30.07 13.69 38.34
N ASN A 136 -30.95 13.49 39.31
CA ASN A 136 -30.75 13.99 40.66
C ASN A 136 -29.97 12.98 41.50
N VAL A 137 -29.07 13.49 42.29
CA VAL A 137 -28.26 12.70 43.24
C VAL A 137 -28.20 13.39 44.59
N THR A 138 -28.10 12.64 45.68
CA THR A 138 -27.96 13.22 47.01
C THR A 138 -26.78 12.60 47.75
N PHE A 139 -25.83 13.43 48.15
CA PHE A 139 -24.67 13.08 48.94
C PHE A 139 -24.72 13.92 50.25
N ALA A 140 -25.55 13.51 51.21
CA ALA A 140 -25.80 14.25 52.43
C ALA A 140 -24.50 14.59 53.25
N ALA A 141 -23.49 13.69 53.19
CA ALA A 141 -22.19 13.94 53.83
C ALA A 141 -21.36 15.03 53.13
N LEU A 142 -21.74 15.50 51.97
CA LEU A 142 -21.02 16.49 51.16
C LEU A 142 -21.86 17.76 50.90
N ALA A 143 -22.86 18.03 51.73
CA ALA A 143 -23.73 19.19 51.61
C ALA A 143 -22.95 20.51 51.48
N GLY A 144 -23.34 21.33 50.55
CA GLY A 144 -22.72 22.63 50.26
C GLY A 144 -21.32 22.54 49.62
N LYS A 145 -20.88 21.37 49.15
CA LYS A 145 -19.57 21.16 48.50
C LYS A 145 -19.70 21.04 46.99
N THR A 146 -18.62 21.37 46.30
CA THR A 146 -18.42 21.04 44.89
C THR A 146 -17.71 19.68 44.83
N ILE A 147 -18.25 18.74 44.05
CA ILE A 147 -17.74 17.39 43.94
C ILE A 147 -17.51 17.01 42.50
N GLU A 148 -16.61 16.07 42.27
CA GLU A 148 -16.44 15.38 40.99
C GLU A 148 -17.26 14.09 41.00
N VAL A 149 -18.10 13.90 39.98
CA VAL A 149 -18.94 12.71 39.86
C VAL A 149 -18.54 11.83 38.68
N TYR A 150 -18.79 10.53 38.83
CA TYR A 150 -18.48 9.47 37.89
C TYR A 150 -19.71 8.56 37.78
N TYR A 151 -20.25 8.40 36.58
CA TYR A 151 -21.44 7.58 36.32
C TYR A 151 -21.50 7.13 34.87
N GLN A 152 -22.37 6.17 34.54
CA GLN A 152 -22.64 5.79 33.17
C GLN A 152 -23.87 6.55 32.65
N SER A 153 -23.81 6.97 31.40
CA SER A 153 -24.94 7.56 30.69
C SER A 153 -25.07 6.98 29.29
N SER A 154 -26.30 6.79 28.83
CA SER A 154 -26.54 6.29 27.47
C SER A 154 -26.32 7.40 26.45
N ILE A 155 -25.43 7.16 25.52
CA ILE A 155 -25.05 8.09 24.44
C ILE A 155 -25.48 7.47 23.11
N PRO A 156 -26.30 8.19 22.31
CA PRO A 156 -26.68 7.73 20.98
C PRO A 156 -25.52 7.89 19.98
N ASN A 157 -25.57 7.12 18.88
CA ASN A 157 -24.63 7.21 17.76
C ASN A 157 -23.15 6.99 18.15
N VAL A 158 -22.91 6.10 19.09
CA VAL A 158 -21.57 5.66 19.45
C VAL A 158 -21.10 4.61 18.48
N GLU A 159 -19.92 4.75 17.94
CA GLU A 159 -19.23 3.72 17.18
C GLU A 159 -18.38 2.86 18.12
N LYS A 160 -18.51 1.54 18.01
CA LYS A 160 -17.84 0.58 18.87
C LYS A 160 -17.15 -0.50 18.04
N ILE A 161 -15.90 -0.80 18.38
CA ILE A 161 -15.17 -1.98 17.94
C ILE A 161 -14.96 -2.88 19.15
N SER A 162 -15.40 -4.12 19.06
CA SER A 162 -15.18 -5.11 20.11
C SER A 162 -14.03 -6.02 19.72
N ILE A 163 -12.95 -5.99 20.47
CA ILE A 163 -11.81 -6.89 20.27
C ILE A 163 -12.16 -8.24 20.88
N THR A 164 -12.35 -9.25 20.05
CA THR A 164 -12.77 -10.60 20.49
C THR A 164 -11.75 -11.64 20.05
N GLY A 165 -11.68 -12.75 20.78
CA GLY A 165 -10.78 -13.86 20.43
C GLY A 165 -11.14 -14.58 19.11
N ALA A 166 -12.32 -14.32 18.57
CA ALA A 166 -12.77 -14.85 17.26
C ALA A 166 -12.50 -13.91 16.10
N GLY A 167 -12.07 -12.68 16.35
CA GLY A 167 -11.75 -11.69 15.32
C GLY A 167 -10.53 -12.16 14.51
N ILE A 168 -10.70 -12.28 13.20
CA ILE A 168 -9.62 -12.63 12.26
C ILE A 168 -9.30 -11.40 11.44
N PRO A 169 -8.04 -10.91 11.45
CA PRO A 169 -7.60 -9.77 10.65
C PRO A 169 -7.94 -9.96 9.17
N LYS A 170 -8.35 -8.88 8.53
CA LYS A 170 -8.78 -8.93 7.12
C LYS A 170 -7.60 -9.05 6.17
N ILE A 171 -7.84 -9.68 5.02
CA ILE A 171 -6.96 -9.60 3.86
C ILE A 171 -7.40 -8.39 3.06
N VAL A 172 -6.45 -7.53 2.71
CA VAL A 172 -6.68 -6.30 1.93
C VAL A 172 -5.70 -6.22 0.77
N LYS A 173 -6.00 -5.43 -0.25
CA LYS A 173 -5.03 -4.97 -1.23
C LYS A 173 -4.48 -3.64 -0.73
N ALA A 174 -3.16 -3.50 -0.63
CA ALA A 174 -2.52 -2.27 -0.20
C ALA A 174 -1.83 -1.59 -1.38
N VAL A 175 -2.05 -0.28 -1.51
CA VAL A 175 -1.38 0.58 -2.51
C VAL A 175 -0.68 1.69 -1.74
N LEU A 176 0.63 1.74 -1.89
CA LEU A 176 1.48 2.74 -1.27
C LEU A 176 1.95 3.72 -2.34
N ASN A 177 2.00 5.00 -2.01
CA ASN A 177 2.43 6.05 -2.91
C ASN A 177 3.38 7.00 -2.17
N ALA A 178 4.61 7.13 -2.67
CA ALA A 178 5.64 8.00 -2.12
C ALA A 178 6.26 8.87 -3.23
N ASP A 179 6.79 10.03 -2.87
CA ASP A 179 7.45 10.92 -3.80
C ASP A 179 8.90 10.51 -4.03
N ILE A 180 9.34 10.59 -5.29
CA ILE A 180 10.74 10.43 -5.69
C ILE A 180 11.28 11.79 -6.10
N GLY A 181 12.46 12.08 -5.62
CA GLY A 181 13.22 13.28 -5.96
C GLY A 181 14.64 12.98 -6.39
N ASP A 182 15.27 13.97 -6.95
CA ASP A 182 16.71 14.06 -7.17
C ASP A 182 17.25 15.36 -6.55
N ASN A 183 18.48 15.74 -6.90
CA ASN A 183 19.10 16.98 -6.44
C ASN A 183 18.42 18.27 -6.95
N THR A 184 17.42 18.17 -7.83
CA THR A 184 16.66 19.31 -8.37
C THR A 184 15.28 19.47 -7.71
N GLY A 185 14.77 18.43 -7.04
CA GLY A 185 13.46 18.43 -6.37
C GLY A 185 12.68 17.15 -6.56
N ILE A 186 11.35 17.22 -6.35
CA ILE A 186 10.45 16.08 -6.58
C ILE A 186 10.24 15.95 -8.09
N ILE A 187 10.60 14.80 -8.64
CA ILE A 187 10.55 14.50 -10.07
C ILE A 187 9.57 13.38 -10.44
N GLY A 188 9.03 12.66 -9.45
CA GLY A 188 8.17 11.52 -9.74
C GLY A 188 7.56 10.88 -8.51
N LYS A 189 6.99 9.68 -8.73
CA LYS A 189 6.35 8.88 -7.69
C LYS A 189 6.79 7.43 -7.74
N LEU A 190 6.94 6.84 -6.56
CA LEU A 190 7.03 5.40 -6.34
C LEU A 190 5.66 4.91 -5.91
N GLN A 191 5.08 4.00 -6.65
CA GLN A 191 3.89 3.27 -6.25
C GLN A 191 4.22 1.81 -6.00
N ILE A 192 3.75 1.28 -4.87
CA ILE A 192 3.93 -0.13 -4.52
C ILE A 192 2.55 -0.73 -4.31
N ILE A 193 2.26 -1.81 -5.02
CA ILE A 193 1.00 -2.54 -4.91
C ILE A 193 1.27 -3.90 -4.28
N ILE A 194 0.58 -4.21 -3.19
CA ILE A 194 0.53 -5.53 -2.57
C ILE A 194 -0.87 -6.08 -2.81
N PRO A 195 -1.07 -7.02 -3.74
CA PRO A 195 -2.41 -7.47 -4.14
C PRO A 195 -3.18 -8.15 -3.01
N ARG A 196 -2.47 -8.85 -2.11
CA ARG A 196 -3.07 -9.54 -0.97
C ARG A 196 -2.17 -9.39 0.26
N LEU A 197 -2.52 -8.49 1.14
CA LEU A 197 -1.87 -8.24 2.42
C LEU A 197 -2.74 -8.82 3.54
N GLN A 198 -2.25 -9.84 4.24
CA GLN A 198 -2.85 -10.34 5.46
C GLN A 198 -2.42 -9.45 6.61
N LEU A 199 -3.35 -8.74 7.22
CA LEU A 199 -3.06 -7.93 8.39
C LEU A 199 -2.68 -8.81 9.58
N ASN A 200 -1.76 -8.34 10.43
CA ASN A 200 -1.18 -9.14 11.52
C ASN A 200 -2.02 -9.15 12.81
N GLY A 201 -3.05 -8.30 12.89
CA GLY A 201 -3.92 -8.17 14.05
C GLY A 201 -3.28 -7.47 15.26
N SER A 202 -2.07 -6.97 15.12
CA SER A 202 -1.42 -6.20 16.18
C SER A 202 -1.95 -4.78 16.22
N ILE A 203 -2.36 -4.33 17.40
CA ILE A 203 -2.85 -2.97 17.63
C ILE A 203 -2.01 -2.35 18.73
N GLU A 204 -1.46 -1.19 18.45
CA GLU A 204 -0.81 -0.34 19.43
C GLU A 204 -1.40 1.07 19.30
N ILE A 205 -1.92 1.57 20.42
CA ILE A 205 -2.43 2.95 20.53
C ILE A 205 -1.59 3.62 21.60
N ALA A 206 -0.58 4.36 21.21
CA ALA A 206 0.26 5.12 22.13
C ALA A 206 -0.44 6.45 22.47
N MET A 207 -0.61 6.73 23.78
CA MET A 207 -1.15 7.97 24.30
C MET A 207 -0.07 8.63 25.17
N THR A 208 0.56 9.67 24.64
CA THR A 208 1.66 10.36 25.33
C THR A 208 1.31 11.85 25.55
N PRO A 209 1.61 12.43 26.71
CA PRO A 209 1.29 13.85 26.98
C PRO A 209 2.09 14.83 26.13
N ASP A 210 3.33 14.49 25.76
CA ASP A 210 4.28 15.35 25.04
C ASP A 210 4.60 14.84 23.62
N GLY A 211 3.85 13.85 23.12
CA GLY A 211 4.10 13.23 21.81
C GLY A 211 2.85 13.12 20.96
N VAL A 212 3.04 12.79 19.71
CA VAL A 212 1.96 12.45 18.80
C VAL A 212 1.49 11.03 19.14
N SER A 213 0.20 10.87 19.41
CA SER A 213 -0.41 9.53 19.49
C SER A 213 -0.22 8.82 18.16
N SER A 214 0.13 7.56 18.18
CA SER A 214 0.37 6.78 16.97
C SER A 214 -0.49 5.52 16.92
N THR A 215 -0.84 5.14 15.72
CA THR A 215 -1.54 3.89 15.41
C THR A 215 -0.68 3.09 14.44
N ASN A 216 -0.38 1.86 14.79
CA ASN A 216 0.42 0.96 13.95
C ASN A 216 -0.47 0.06 13.12
N LEU A 217 -0.08 -0.17 11.88
CA LEU A 217 -0.66 -1.18 11.00
C LEU A 217 0.46 -2.00 10.38
N GLY A 218 0.33 -3.32 10.44
CA GLY A 218 1.29 -4.21 9.82
C GLY A 218 0.61 -5.42 9.19
N GLY A 219 1.31 -6.06 8.28
CA GLY A 219 0.82 -7.28 7.63
C GLY A 219 1.88 -7.93 6.76
N THR A 220 1.61 -9.17 6.38
CA THR A 220 2.45 -9.98 5.51
C THR A 220 1.74 -10.22 4.18
N ALA A 221 2.45 -10.00 3.08
CA ALA A 221 1.93 -10.25 1.74
C ALA A 221 1.74 -11.75 1.51
N LEU A 222 0.58 -12.12 1.01
CA LEU A 222 0.26 -13.48 0.58
C LEU A 222 0.56 -13.63 -0.91
N ALA A 223 1.02 -14.82 -1.29
CA ALA A 223 1.21 -15.16 -2.69
C ALA A 223 -0.09 -14.97 -3.48
N TYR A 224 0.00 -14.21 -4.56
CA TYR A 224 -1.09 -13.98 -5.51
C TYR A 224 -0.67 -14.53 -6.87
N ALA A 225 -1.40 -15.51 -7.37
CA ALA A 225 -1.17 -16.08 -8.69
C ALA A 225 -2.33 -15.68 -9.62
N SER A 226 -2.04 -14.94 -10.69
CA SER A 226 -2.98 -14.67 -11.76
C SER A 226 -2.72 -15.64 -12.92
N GLY A 227 -3.27 -16.84 -12.85
CA GLY A 227 -3.11 -17.86 -13.90
C GLY A 227 -1.92 -18.81 -13.66
N CYS A 228 -1.22 -19.23 -14.75
CA CYS A 228 -0.12 -20.21 -14.72
C CYS A 228 1.27 -19.58 -14.49
N GLY A 229 1.35 -18.33 -14.04
CA GLY A 229 2.62 -17.62 -13.80
C GLY A 229 3.18 -17.80 -12.40
N ASP A 230 4.32 -17.15 -12.14
CA ASP A 230 4.92 -17.09 -10.81
C ASP A 230 4.02 -16.33 -9.82
N SER A 231 4.15 -16.68 -8.55
CA SER A 231 3.40 -16.00 -7.48
C SER A 231 3.92 -14.58 -7.25
N LEU A 232 3.02 -13.61 -7.32
CA LEU A 232 3.27 -12.19 -7.06
C LEU A 232 3.02 -11.87 -5.58
N TYR A 233 3.94 -11.17 -4.94
CA TYR A 233 3.79 -10.64 -3.58
C TYR A 233 3.61 -9.12 -3.56
N ALA A 234 4.39 -8.41 -4.37
CA ALA A 234 4.33 -6.95 -4.51
C ALA A 234 4.85 -6.52 -5.88
N GLU A 235 4.31 -5.43 -6.39
CA GLU A 235 4.79 -4.73 -7.60
C GLU A 235 5.29 -3.35 -7.22
N LEU A 236 6.46 -2.98 -7.71
CA LEU A 236 7.04 -1.66 -7.53
C LEU A 236 7.07 -0.95 -8.87
N MET A 237 6.45 0.21 -8.94
CA MET A 237 6.35 1.04 -10.14
C MET A 237 6.91 2.42 -9.87
N VAL A 238 7.79 2.89 -10.74
CA VAL A 238 8.37 4.23 -10.67
C VAL A 238 7.90 5.03 -11.87
N SER A 239 7.27 6.17 -11.61
CA SER A 239 6.87 7.15 -12.63
C SER A 239 7.67 8.43 -12.42
N ILE A 240 8.44 8.84 -13.43
CA ILE A 240 9.26 10.06 -13.41
C ILE A 240 8.73 11.01 -14.49
N THR A 241 8.43 12.25 -14.12
CA THR A 241 7.93 13.27 -15.03
C THR A 241 9.05 13.72 -15.97
N GLY A 242 8.77 13.73 -17.29
CA GLY A 242 9.77 14.14 -18.29
C GLY A 242 10.89 13.14 -18.54
N HIS A 243 10.77 11.91 -18.04
CA HIS A 243 11.74 10.85 -18.28
C HIS A 243 11.53 10.30 -19.70
N ASN A 244 12.40 10.75 -20.64
CA ASN A 244 12.52 10.11 -21.94
C ASN A 244 13.26 8.80 -21.79
N VAL A 245 12.65 7.72 -22.23
CA VAL A 245 13.30 6.41 -22.24
C VAL A 245 14.43 6.43 -23.27
N VAL A 246 15.67 6.38 -22.79
CA VAL A 246 16.84 6.30 -23.68
C VAL A 246 17.17 4.83 -23.92
N TYR A 247 17.11 4.41 -25.17
CA TYR A 247 17.57 3.09 -25.61
C TYR A 247 19.06 3.14 -25.93
N THR A 248 19.77 2.07 -25.64
CA THR A 248 21.22 1.92 -25.93
C THR A 248 21.49 1.08 -27.16
N ALA A 249 20.50 0.30 -27.61
CA ALA A 249 20.54 -0.50 -28.82
C ALA A 249 19.14 -0.81 -29.32
N LEU A 250 19.03 -1.22 -30.57
CA LEU A 250 17.81 -1.80 -31.16
C LEU A 250 18.00 -3.31 -31.38
N ALA A 251 16.89 -4.05 -31.43
CA ALA A 251 16.84 -5.44 -31.83
C ALA A 251 15.65 -5.67 -32.74
N ALA A 252 15.88 -5.82 -34.03
CA ALA A 252 14.87 -6.10 -35.03
C ALA A 252 14.64 -7.60 -35.18
N THR A 253 13.39 -8.02 -35.21
CA THR A 253 13.00 -9.43 -35.30
C THR A 253 12.01 -9.65 -36.45
N PRO A 254 12.28 -10.65 -37.31
CA PRO A 254 13.44 -11.55 -37.34
C PRO A 254 14.71 -10.85 -37.88
N ALA A 255 15.90 -11.24 -37.37
CA ALA A 255 17.19 -10.67 -37.81
C ALA A 255 17.59 -11.10 -39.26
N THR A 256 16.96 -12.15 -39.78
CA THR A 256 17.11 -12.59 -41.17
C THR A 256 15.73 -12.94 -41.72
N ILE A 257 15.43 -12.44 -42.87
CA ILE A 257 14.14 -12.62 -43.57
C ILE A 257 14.39 -13.32 -44.92
N ALA A 258 13.63 -14.35 -45.22
CA ALA A 258 13.56 -15.00 -46.52
C ALA A 258 12.20 -14.76 -47.14
N LEU A 259 12.14 -14.15 -48.33
CA LEU A 259 10.93 -13.81 -49.05
C LEU A 259 10.95 -14.38 -50.44
N GLY A 260 9.78 -14.75 -50.97
CA GLY A 260 9.56 -14.89 -52.42
C GLY A 260 9.40 -13.51 -53.05
N VAL A 261 9.48 -13.49 -54.37
CA VAL A 261 9.18 -12.24 -55.15
C VAL A 261 7.69 -11.85 -54.92
N ASN A 262 7.45 -10.59 -54.50
CA ASN A 262 6.17 -10.01 -54.10
C ASN A 262 5.67 -10.39 -52.71
N ASP A 263 6.36 -11.26 -51.96
CA ASP A 263 6.02 -11.55 -50.59
C ASP A 263 6.35 -10.37 -49.67
N THR A 264 5.67 -10.31 -48.53
CA THR A 264 5.85 -9.24 -47.54
C THR A 264 6.04 -9.80 -46.15
N GLN A 265 6.88 -9.14 -45.32
CA GLN A 265 7.11 -9.43 -43.91
C GLN A 265 7.17 -8.14 -43.11
N VAL A 266 6.52 -8.13 -41.94
CA VAL A 266 6.59 -6.99 -41.00
C VAL A 266 7.71 -7.23 -40.00
N LEU A 267 8.50 -6.19 -39.70
CA LEU A 267 9.48 -6.19 -38.63
C LEU A 267 8.83 -5.78 -37.29
N SER A 268 9.23 -6.49 -36.23
CA SER A 268 9.04 -6.05 -34.85
C SER A 268 10.37 -5.55 -34.33
N VAL A 269 10.42 -4.35 -33.82
CA VAL A 269 11.66 -3.72 -33.34
C VAL A 269 11.57 -3.46 -31.84
N TYR A 270 12.57 -3.89 -31.11
CA TYR A 270 12.65 -3.74 -29.68
C TYR A 270 13.76 -2.76 -29.29
N GLY A 271 13.44 -1.80 -28.42
CA GLY A 271 14.42 -0.94 -27.78
C GLY A 271 15.04 -1.63 -26.55
N LEU A 272 16.36 -1.62 -26.45
CA LEU A 272 17.13 -2.23 -25.38
C LEU A 272 17.76 -1.13 -24.51
N ARG A 273 17.79 -1.34 -23.19
CA ARG A 273 18.32 -0.37 -22.19
C ARG A 273 19.42 -0.93 -21.29
N GLY A 274 19.70 -2.20 -21.40
CA GLY A 274 20.63 -2.94 -20.52
C GLY A 274 19.99 -4.21 -19.97
N ALA A 275 20.81 -5.10 -19.41
CA ALA A 275 20.40 -6.45 -19.01
C ALA A 275 19.32 -6.51 -17.92
N GLN A 276 19.18 -5.45 -17.12
CA GLN A 276 18.19 -5.35 -16.03
C GLN A 276 16.79 -4.91 -16.50
N TYR A 277 16.68 -4.48 -17.76
CA TYR A 277 15.41 -4.02 -18.33
C TYR A 277 14.89 -5.00 -19.38
N ALA A 278 13.60 -5.28 -19.35
CA ALA A 278 12.96 -6.02 -20.42
C ALA A 278 13.00 -5.22 -21.73
N PRO A 279 13.19 -5.89 -22.89
CA PRO A 279 13.06 -5.26 -24.18
C PRO A 279 11.69 -4.63 -24.37
N VAL A 280 11.63 -3.42 -24.92
CA VAL A 280 10.39 -2.68 -25.17
C VAL A 280 10.06 -2.71 -26.64
N LEU A 281 8.89 -3.24 -27.04
CA LEU A 281 8.42 -3.19 -28.43
C LEU A 281 8.15 -1.72 -28.81
N LEU A 282 8.82 -1.25 -29.84
CA LEU A 282 8.69 0.12 -30.36
C LEU A 282 7.60 0.20 -31.42
N ALA A 283 6.94 1.36 -31.50
CA ALA A 283 6.02 1.63 -32.61
C ALA A 283 6.82 1.92 -33.88
N ASN A 284 6.54 1.20 -34.97
CA ASN A 284 7.25 1.38 -36.23
C ASN A 284 7.13 2.82 -36.81
N ALA A 285 6.11 3.57 -36.38
CA ALA A 285 5.94 4.98 -36.76
C ALA A 285 7.02 5.92 -36.23
N ASP A 286 7.72 5.50 -35.13
CA ASP A 286 8.76 6.28 -34.49
C ASP A 286 10.17 5.93 -35.03
N LEU A 287 10.23 5.01 -35.99
CA LEU A 287 11.45 4.44 -36.54
C LEU A 287 11.69 4.83 -37.96
N THR A 288 12.94 4.95 -38.36
CA THR A 288 13.33 5.16 -39.77
C THR A 288 13.82 3.83 -40.35
N PHE A 289 13.25 3.44 -41.49
CA PHE A 289 13.59 2.22 -42.22
C PHE A 289 14.24 2.56 -43.57
N THR A 290 15.39 1.95 -43.84
CA THR A 290 16.10 2.16 -45.09
C THR A 290 16.55 0.83 -45.69
N SER A 291 16.25 0.61 -46.98
CA SER A 291 16.78 -0.52 -47.73
C SER A 291 18.07 -0.14 -48.44
N GLU A 292 19.12 -0.94 -48.27
CA GLU A 292 20.40 -0.72 -48.98
C GLU A 292 20.27 -0.89 -50.50
N THR A 293 19.45 -1.87 -50.93
CA THR A 293 19.19 -2.09 -52.38
C THR A 293 17.67 -2.13 -52.64
N PRO A 294 16.99 -0.99 -52.81
CA PRO A 294 15.56 -0.95 -52.99
C PRO A 294 15.05 -1.70 -54.25
N ALA A 295 15.93 -1.97 -55.22
CA ALA A 295 15.60 -2.79 -56.38
C ALA A 295 15.41 -4.29 -56.01
N THR A 296 16.08 -4.81 -54.94
CA THR A 296 15.93 -6.17 -54.47
C THR A 296 14.78 -6.30 -53.48
N ALA A 297 14.69 -5.43 -52.50
CA ALA A 297 13.58 -5.36 -51.56
C ALA A 297 13.36 -3.93 -51.11
N THR A 298 12.09 -3.54 -50.93
CA THR A 298 11.70 -2.27 -50.33
C THR A 298 11.22 -2.44 -48.92
N VAL A 299 11.29 -1.37 -48.11
CA VAL A 299 10.69 -1.29 -46.78
C VAL A 299 9.81 -0.05 -46.69
N SER A 300 8.65 -0.20 -46.06
CA SER A 300 7.73 0.95 -45.81
C SER A 300 8.04 1.62 -44.49
N ALA A 301 7.52 2.82 -44.26
CA ALA A 301 7.60 3.53 -42.98
C ALA A 301 6.90 2.76 -41.84
N SER A 302 6.04 1.80 -42.13
CA SER A 302 5.43 0.90 -41.14
C SER A 302 6.22 -0.38 -40.92
N GLY A 303 7.44 -0.47 -41.42
CA GLY A 303 8.33 -1.64 -41.24
C GLY A 303 7.94 -2.87 -42.06
N VAL A 304 7.13 -2.71 -43.10
CA VAL A 304 6.76 -3.81 -44.02
C VAL A 304 7.83 -3.92 -45.11
N ILE A 305 8.52 -5.03 -45.14
CA ILE A 305 9.51 -5.39 -46.16
C ILE A 305 8.81 -6.13 -47.30
N LYS A 306 9.07 -5.80 -48.55
CA LYS A 306 8.56 -6.48 -49.75
C LYS A 306 9.71 -6.89 -50.67
N GLY A 307 9.80 -8.18 -50.98
CA GLY A 307 10.73 -8.73 -51.96
C GLY A 307 10.33 -8.33 -53.39
N LEU A 308 11.26 -7.86 -54.22
CA LEU A 308 11.02 -7.45 -55.59
C LEU A 308 11.76 -8.30 -56.64
N VAL A 309 13.06 -8.53 -56.41
CA VAL A 309 13.93 -9.29 -57.31
C VAL A 309 14.81 -10.21 -56.49
N ALA A 310 15.02 -11.42 -57.02
CA ALA A 310 15.89 -12.42 -56.33
C ALA A 310 17.29 -11.83 -56.06
N GLY A 311 17.76 -11.98 -54.83
CA GLY A 311 19.02 -11.42 -54.39
C GLY A 311 19.06 -11.25 -52.85
N THR A 312 20.15 -10.69 -52.38
CA THR A 312 20.34 -10.38 -50.92
C THR A 312 20.50 -8.87 -50.76
N THR A 313 19.81 -8.28 -49.79
CA THR A 313 19.97 -6.89 -49.36
C THR A 313 19.88 -6.79 -47.85
N TYR A 314 20.12 -5.59 -47.35
CA TYR A 314 19.98 -5.31 -45.92
C TYR A 314 19.00 -4.15 -45.69
N VAL A 315 18.23 -4.25 -44.66
CA VAL A 315 17.34 -3.18 -44.18
C VAL A 315 17.88 -2.68 -42.86
N THR A 316 18.22 -1.40 -42.83
CA THR A 316 18.59 -0.70 -41.58
C THR A 316 17.33 -0.13 -40.95
N VAL A 317 17.17 -0.31 -39.64
CA VAL A 317 16.18 0.35 -38.80
C VAL A 317 16.92 1.26 -37.80
N GLU A 318 16.45 2.51 -37.66
CA GLU A 318 17.14 3.54 -36.91
C GLU A 318 16.16 4.29 -36.01
N LEU A 319 16.63 4.63 -34.81
CA LEU A 319 15.99 5.52 -33.86
C LEU A 319 17.07 6.42 -33.26
N ASP A 320 16.98 7.73 -33.49
CA ASP A 320 18.01 8.71 -33.13
C ASP A 320 19.40 8.28 -33.65
N ASP A 321 20.36 8.06 -32.75
CA ASP A 321 21.74 7.66 -33.08
C ASP A 321 21.99 6.14 -32.98
N ILE A 322 20.95 5.33 -32.75
CA ILE A 322 21.09 3.86 -32.64
C ILE A 322 20.39 3.16 -33.80
N PHE A 323 20.99 2.08 -34.27
CA PHE A 323 20.44 1.32 -35.39
C PHE A 323 20.62 -0.20 -35.23
N ASP A 324 19.87 -0.95 -35.99
CA ASP A 324 20.03 -2.39 -36.21
C ASP A 324 19.86 -2.74 -37.68
N VAL A 325 20.39 -3.88 -38.11
CA VAL A 325 20.42 -4.26 -39.52
C VAL A 325 19.84 -5.67 -39.70
N VAL A 326 18.85 -5.78 -40.57
CA VAL A 326 18.15 -7.03 -40.91
C VAL A 326 18.60 -7.49 -42.29
N LYS A 327 19.04 -8.75 -42.37
CA LYS A 327 19.35 -9.38 -43.67
C LYS A 327 18.09 -9.84 -44.37
N VAL A 328 17.92 -9.47 -45.64
CA VAL A 328 16.78 -9.88 -46.46
C VAL A 328 17.28 -10.68 -47.66
N VAL A 329 16.78 -11.90 -47.84
CA VAL A 329 17.08 -12.79 -48.95
C VAL A 329 15.78 -12.97 -49.74
N VAL A 330 15.77 -12.60 -51.01
CA VAL A 330 14.65 -12.78 -51.92
C VAL A 330 14.97 -13.90 -52.89
N SER A 331 14.11 -14.88 -53.01
CA SER A 331 14.28 -16.07 -53.86
C SER A 331 13.16 -16.27 -54.89
#